data_007eab0ab6ac610b7172c849ae14df12
#
_entry.id   007eab0ab6ac610b7172c849ae14df12
#
_cell.length_a   1.000
_cell.length_b   1.000
_cell.length_c   1.000
_cell.angle_alpha   90.00
_cell.angle_beta   90.00
_cell.angle_gamma   90.00
#
_symmetry.space_group_name_H-M   'P 1'
#
loop_
_entity.id
_entity.type
_entity.pdbx_description
1 polymer ?
#
loop_
_entity_poly.entity_id
_entity_poly.type
_entity_poly.pdbx_seq_one_letter_code
_entity_poly.pdbx_strand_id
1 'polypeptide(L)'
;MALKILSVDDEADLEILLTQYFRRKIKKGEYEFSFAHNGVEALKMLLEHPDFDIILSDINMPEMDGLTLLSRINELRNPALKCIMVSAYGDMDNIRSAMNKGAFDFTTKPIDLGDLERTIEKAAEQIAFVKKAQDEHSQLASIQNELHVAQEIQETILPKELPCFDESVRGHFDLKACMKAAKYVGGDFYDFFRIDSTRLGFIIADVSGKGVPAAIFMAISRTILRTIALSCPSCADCLRQTNGMLSQDSVEDMFVTVFYGILDLGTGHLKYSNAGHNPPVLIRHDGRTSLLEPTGDIALGAVPDIPYCEKETVLVPGDRLLLYTDGVTEAMNTSGELFGVRRLTDICASSSGSPQDLINAVTSSLSDFTGTTPQSDDITLLALSYR
;
A
#
# COMPACT_ATOMS: atom_id res chain seq x y z
N MET A 1 0.46 -29.56 13.46
CA MET A 1 1.35 -30.42 12.60
C MET A 1 2.27 -31.18 13.54
N ALA A 2 2.66 -32.41 13.18
CA ALA A 2 3.64 -33.17 13.95
C ALA A 2 5.00 -32.46 13.87
N LEU A 3 5.76 -32.47 14.97
CA LEU A 3 7.16 -32.01 15.00
C LEU A 3 8.02 -33.09 14.35
N LYS A 4 8.69 -32.79 13.24
CA LYS A 4 9.50 -33.71 12.46
C LYS A 4 10.94 -33.71 12.96
N ILE A 5 11.38 -34.84 13.48
CA ILE A 5 12.68 -35.01 14.13
C ILE A 5 13.50 -36.04 13.34
N LEU A 6 14.68 -35.63 12.86
CA LEU A 6 15.66 -36.52 12.26
C LEU A 6 16.70 -36.89 13.32
N SER A 7 16.77 -38.14 13.72
CA SER A 7 17.82 -38.66 14.60
C SER A 7 18.94 -39.29 13.76
N VAL A 8 20.17 -38.84 14.00
CA VAL A 8 21.36 -39.24 13.25
C VAL A 8 22.37 -39.84 14.24
N ASP A 9 22.50 -41.15 14.20
CA ASP A 9 23.39 -41.91 15.08
C ASP A 9 23.71 -43.25 14.42
N ASP A 10 24.96 -43.71 14.51
CA ASP A 10 25.39 -45.01 13.94
C ASP A 10 25.00 -46.19 14.81
N GLU A 11 24.52 -45.94 16.07
CA GLU A 11 24.02 -46.92 16.98
C GLU A 11 22.53 -47.23 16.74
N ALA A 12 22.17 -48.38 16.17
CA ALA A 12 20.76 -48.75 15.91
C ALA A 12 19.91 -48.88 17.19
N ASP A 13 20.49 -49.08 18.35
CA ASP A 13 19.77 -49.17 19.60
C ASP A 13 19.12 -47.88 20.02
N LEU A 14 19.63 -46.72 19.59
CA LEU A 14 19.04 -45.41 19.86
C LEU A 14 17.69 -45.24 19.19
N GLU A 15 17.53 -45.74 17.97
CA GLU A 15 16.25 -45.73 17.22
C GLU A 15 15.15 -46.44 18.02
N ILE A 16 15.46 -47.63 18.52
CA ILE A 16 14.51 -48.42 19.35
C ILE A 16 14.16 -47.66 20.64
N LEU A 17 15.15 -47.09 21.29
CA LEU A 17 14.99 -46.37 22.55
C LEU A 17 14.09 -45.13 22.39
N LEU A 18 14.37 -44.28 21.39
CA LEU A 18 13.56 -43.07 21.09
C LEU A 18 12.13 -43.43 20.66
N THR A 19 11.96 -44.43 19.82
CA THR A 19 10.63 -44.86 19.39
C THR A 19 9.79 -45.42 20.54
N GLN A 20 10.40 -46.15 21.48
CA GLN A 20 9.71 -46.70 22.63
C GLN A 20 9.33 -45.61 23.63
N TYR A 21 10.24 -44.70 23.95
CA TYR A 21 10.02 -43.64 24.92
C TYR A 21 8.94 -42.65 24.41
N PHE A 22 9.08 -42.18 23.20
CA PHE A 22 8.16 -41.19 22.61
C PHE A 22 6.90 -41.79 21.95
N ARG A 23 6.66 -43.12 22.11
CA ARG A 23 5.54 -43.83 21.45
C ARG A 23 4.17 -43.16 21.64
N ARG A 24 3.94 -42.49 22.79
CA ARG A 24 2.67 -41.84 23.09
C ARG A 24 2.52 -40.55 22.23
N LYS A 25 3.57 -39.76 22.09
CA LYS A 25 3.61 -38.54 21.29
C LYS A 25 3.54 -38.89 19.79
N ILE A 26 4.22 -39.95 19.37
CA ILE A 26 4.15 -40.46 17.99
C ILE A 26 2.71 -40.92 17.63
N LYS A 27 2.07 -41.72 18.52
CA LYS A 27 0.68 -42.19 18.31
C LYS A 27 -0.34 -41.05 18.27
N LYS A 28 -0.11 -39.95 18.98
CA LYS A 28 -0.95 -38.76 18.95
C LYS A 28 -0.68 -37.84 17.74
N GLY A 29 0.35 -38.15 16.93
CA GLY A 29 0.77 -37.27 15.83
C GLY A 29 1.42 -35.99 16.28
N GLU A 30 1.97 -35.96 17.52
CA GLU A 30 2.71 -34.81 18.04
C GLU A 30 4.15 -34.80 17.53
N TYR A 31 4.80 -36.00 17.44
CA TYR A 31 6.16 -36.20 16.95
C TYR A 31 6.18 -37.20 15.80
N GLU A 32 7.07 -36.95 14.83
CA GLU A 32 7.40 -37.84 13.73
C GLU A 32 8.91 -38.01 13.68
N PHE A 33 9.42 -39.22 13.87
CA PHE A 33 10.84 -39.53 13.86
C PHE A 33 11.23 -40.18 12.53
N SER A 34 12.35 -39.71 11.99
CA SER A 34 13.12 -40.36 10.91
C SER A 34 14.52 -40.60 11.41
N PHE A 35 15.21 -41.59 10.85
CA PHE A 35 16.52 -42.04 11.30
C PHE A 35 17.52 -42.07 10.16
N ALA A 36 18.76 -41.70 10.42
CA ALA A 36 19.91 -41.79 9.55
C ALA A 36 21.11 -42.30 10.34
N HIS A 37 22.00 -43.07 9.69
CA HIS A 37 23.11 -43.73 10.36
C HIS A 37 24.46 -43.03 10.19
N ASN A 38 24.51 -41.94 9.47
CA ASN A 38 25.66 -41.04 9.33
C ASN A 38 25.24 -39.68 8.79
N GLY A 39 26.17 -38.71 8.80
CA GLY A 39 25.88 -37.34 8.36
C GLY A 39 25.61 -37.23 6.85
N VAL A 40 26.13 -38.16 6.00
CA VAL A 40 25.86 -38.15 4.54
C VAL A 40 24.43 -38.53 4.25
N GLU A 41 23.93 -39.58 4.92
CA GLU A 41 22.54 -40.01 4.79
C GLU A 41 21.58 -38.94 5.31
N ALA A 42 21.88 -38.33 6.47
CA ALA A 42 21.12 -37.24 7.04
C ALA A 42 21.01 -36.03 6.09
N LEU A 43 22.13 -35.64 5.47
CA LEU A 43 22.15 -34.53 4.53
C LEU A 43 21.31 -34.82 3.29
N LYS A 44 21.34 -36.05 2.79
CA LYS A 44 20.49 -36.49 1.67
C LYS A 44 19.01 -36.39 2.04
N MET A 45 18.62 -36.89 3.20
CA MET A 45 17.25 -36.81 3.69
C MET A 45 16.78 -35.38 3.85
N LEU A 46 17.63 -34.47 4.34
CA LEU A 46 17.31 -33.04 4.49
C LEU A 46 17.11 -32.34 3.14
N LEU A 47 17.80 -32.76 2.09
CA LEU A 47 17.62 -32.19 0.75
C LEU A 47 16.38 -32.77 0.04
N GLU A 48 16.02 -34.01 0.30
CA GLU A 48 14.81 -34.64 -0.25
C GLU A 48 13.54 -34.19 0.53
N HIS A 49 13.67 -33.96 1.83
CA HIS A 49 12.60 -33.58 2.74
C HIS A 49 13.01 -32.37 3.58
N PRO A 50 12.85 -31.13 3.04
CA PRO A 50 13.30 -29.90 3.71
C PRO A 50 12.43 -29.46 4.90
N ASP A 51 11.43 -30.24 5.27
CA ASP A 51 10.41 -29.95 6.30
C ASP A 51 10.72 -30.53 7.69
N PHE A 52 11.94 -30.99 7.92
CA PHE A 52 12.41 -31.35 9.26
C PHE A 52 12.51 -30.11 10.17
N ASP A 53 12.13 -30.27 11.42
CA ASP A 53 12.14 -29.26 12.46
C ASP A 53 13.37 -29.35 13.35
N ILE A 54 13.72 -30.57 13.77
CA ILE A 54 14.83 -30.85 14.69
C ILE A 54 15.71 -31.94 14.13
N ILE A 55 17.02 -31.77 14.31
CA ILE A 55 18.03 -32.80 14.08
C ILE A 55 18.65 -33.13 15.43
N LEU A 56 18.61 -34.41 15.79
CA LEU A 56 19.39 -34.98 16.92
C LEU A 56 20.59 -35.67 16.30
N SER A 57 21.80 -35.16 16.46
CA SER A 57 22.98 -35.69 15.79
C SER A 57 24.04 -36.11 16.81
N ASP A 58 24.46 -37.37 16.73
CA ASP A 58 25.73 -37.76 17.39
C ASP A 58 26.90 -37.00 16.75
N ILE A 59 27.90 -36.70 17.55
CA ILE A 59 29.14 -36.05 17.14
C ILE A 59 30.02 -37.04 16.40
N ASN A 60 30.18 -38.26 16.93
CA ASN A 60 31.15 -39.24 16.44
C ASN A 60 30.48 -40.28 15.56
N MET A 61 30.44 -40.06 14.29
CA MET A 61 29.85 -40.98 13.31
C MET A 61 30.80 -41.24 12.16
N PRO A 62 30.67 -42.41 11.48
CA PRO A 62 31.44 -42.71 10.28
C PRO A 62 31.03 -41.82 9.07
N GLU A 63 31.89 -41.75 8.05
CA GLU A 63 31.72 -41.03 6.81
C GLU A 63 31.65 -39.51 6.96
N MET A 64 30.69 -38.99 7.73
CA MET A 64 30.54 -37.59 8.07
C MET A 64 30.16 -37.47 9.53
N ASP A 65 31.00 -36.79 10.31
CA ASP A 65 30.76 -36.50 11.73
C ASP A 65 29.69 -35.45 11.93
N GLY A 66 29.13 -35.38 13.17
CA GLY A 66 28.07 -34.45 13.49
C GLY A 66 28.46 -32.95 13.44
N LEU A 67 29.72 -32.60 13.68
CA LEU A 67 30.20 -31.22 13.59
C LEU A 67 30.30 -30.75 12.14
N THR A 68 30.65 -31.68 11.22
CA THR A 68 30.63 -31.40 9.78
C THR A 68 29.20 -31.31 9.27
N LEU A 69 28.31 -32.22 9.71
CA LEU A 69 26.90 -32.15 9.39
C LEU A 69 26.27 -30.82 9.86
N LEU A 70 26.53 -30.41 11.08
CA LEU A 70 26.06 -29.11 11.61
C LEU A 70 26.51 -27.94 10.74
N SER A 71 27.77 -27.96 10.28
CA SER A 71 28.28 -26.92 9.38
C SER A 71 27.53 -26.88 8.06
N ARG A 72 27.17 -28.05 7.49
CA ARG A 72 26.37 -28.15 6.26
C ARG A 72 24.91 -27.74 6.47
N ILE A 73 24.31 -28.06 7.62
CA ILE A 73 22.96 -27.62 7.99
C ILE A 73 22.90 -26.09 8.05
N ASN A 74 23.91 -25.43 8.61
CA ASN A 74 23.96 -23.98 8.67
C ASN A 74 24.06 -23.30 7.30
N GLU A 75 24.66 -23.98 6.29
CA GLU A 75 24.68 -23.48 4.91
C GLU A 75 23.28 -23.43 4.30
N LEU A 76 22.31 -24.23 4.75
CA LEU A 76 20.90 -24.21 4.29
C LEU A 76 20.15 -22.96 4.71
N ARG A 77 20.68 -22.18 5.68
CA ARG A 77 20.11 -20.93 6.19
C ARG A 77 18.63 -21.02 6.60
N ASN A 78 18.21 -22.19 7.11
CA ASN A 78 16.85 -22.38 7.62
C ASN A 78 16.79 -22.03 9.13
N PRO A 79 16.27 -20.87 9.55
CA PRO A 79 16.25 -20.48 10.96
C PRO A 79 15.26 -21.30 11.79
N ALA A 80 14.32 -21.99 11.16
CA ALA A 80 13.36 -22.86 11.83
C ALA A 80 13.93 -24.27 12.11
N LEU A 81 15.01 -24.70 11.45
CA LEU A 81 15.65 -25.99 11.69
C LEU A 81 16.59 -25.86 12.90
N LYS A 82 16.43 -26.72 13.90
CA LYS A 82 17.28 -26.74 15.12
C LYS A 82 18.09 -28.03 15.18
N CYS A 83 19.39 -27.90 15.47
CA CYS A 83 20.28 -29.05 15.64
C CYS A 83 20.66 -29.19 17.13
N ILE A 84 20.35 -30.34 17.72
CA ILE A 84 20.71 -30.73 19.06
C ILE A 84 21.81 -31.81 18.94
N MET A 85 22.95 -31.56 19.58
CA MET A 85 24.08 -32.46 19.48
C MET A 85 24.04 -33.51 20.62
N VAL A 86 24.37 -34.74 20.29
CA VAL A 86 24.55 -35.85 21.24
C VAL A 86 26.05 -36.10 21.37
N SER A 87 26.59 -36.11 22.57
CA SER A 87 28.03 -36.22 22.79
C SER A 87 28.35 -37.27 23.88
N ALA A 88 29.52 -37.89 23.80
CA ALA A 88 29.99 -38.72 24.89
C ALA A 88 30.28 -37.95 26.16
N TYR A 89 30.10 -38.58 27.34
CA TYR A 89 30.40 -37.96 28.59
C TYR A 89 31.87 -37.52 28.68
N GLY A 90 32.09 -36.24 29.02
CA GLY A 90 33.44 -35.66 29.18
C GLY A 90 34.01 -34.99 27.90
N ASP A 91 33.33 -35.01 26.79
CA ASP A 91 33.79 -34.42 25.48
C ASP A 91 33.48 -32.91 25.40
N MET A 92 33.98 -32.14 26.38
CA MET A 92 33.70 -30.70 26.47
C MET A 92 34.22 -29.85 25.31
N ASP A 93 35.28 -30.29 24.63
CA ASP A 93 35.86 -29.54 23.52
C ASP A 93 34.97 -29.63 22.27
N ASN A 94 34.42 -30.80 21.97
CA ASN A 94 33.49 -30.99 20.88
C ASN A 94 32.13 -30.31 21.17
N ILE A 95 31.64 -30.35 22.43
CA ILE A 95 30.44 -29.62 22.84
C ILE A 95 30.63 -28.10 22.61
N ARG A 96 31.76 -27.56 23.08
CA ARG A 96 32.08 -26.13 22.86
C ARG A 96 32.17 -25.79 21.37
N SER A 97 32.78 -26.65 20.55
CA SER A 97 32.86 -26.48 19.11
C SER A 97 31.50 -26.49 18.48
N ALA A 98 30.60 -27.40 18.84
CA ALA A 98 29.23 -27.48 18.36
C ALA A 98 28.43 -26.21 18.69
N MET A 99 28.49 -25.74 19.94
CA MET A 99 27.80 -24.52 20.35
C MET A 99 28.32 -23.28 19.63
N ASN A 100 29.63 -23.15 19.46
CA ASN A 100 30.24 -22.06 18.69
C ASN A 100 29.86 -22.09 17.20
N LYS A 101 29.56 -23.28 16.65
CA LYS A 101 29.07 -23.48 15.29
C LYS A 101 27.55 -23.31 15.16
N GLY A 102 26.83 -22.94 16.24
CA GLY A 102 25.41 -22.66 16.19
C GLY A 102 24.50 -23.87 16.44
N ALA A 103 24.97 -24.92 17.11
CA ALA A 103 24.06 -25.94 17.66
C ALA A 103 23.05 -25.27 18.60
N PHE A 104 21.81 -25.75 18.58
CA PHE A 104 20.75 -25.22 19.44
C PHE A 104 20.99 -25.58 20.90
N ASP A 105 21.31 -26.81 21.17
CA ASP A 105 21.62 -27.36 22.51
C ASP A 105 22.42 -28.68 22.37
N PHE A 106 22.73 -29.31 23.46
CA PHE A 106 23.39 -30.62 23.48
C PHE A 106 22.82 -31.51 24.57
N THR A 107 23.03 -32.85 24.44
CA THR A 107 22.80 -33.86 25.46
C THR A 107 23.97 -34.81 25.51
N THR A 108 24.21 -35.45 26.65
CA THR A 108 25.34 -36.37 26.83
C THR A 108 24.89 -37.83 26.91
N LYS A 109 25.69 -38.76 26.35
CA LYS A 109 25.49 -40.20 26.53
C LYS A 109 26.02 -40.61 27.92
N PRO A 110 25.29 -41.47 28.73
CA PRO A 110 24.00 -42.06 28.39
C PRO A 110 22.89 -41.02 28.39
N ILE A 111 22.01 -41.07 27.36
CA ILE A 111 20.98 -40.04 27.17
C ILE A 111 19.93 -40.13 28.27
N ASP A 112 19.77 -39.06 29.02
CA ASP A 112 18.59 -38.86 29.86
C ASP A 112 17.41 -38.41 28.96
N LEU A 113 16.48 -39.34 28.74
CA LEU A 113 15.35 -39.12 27.85
C LEU A 113 14.38 -38.01 28.34
N GLY A 114 14.31 -37.78 29.64
CA GLY A 114 13.53 -36.72 30.24
C GLY A 114 14.16 -35.32 29.98
N ASP A 115 15.49 -35.25 29.99
CA ASP A 115 16.23 -34.06 29.67
C ASP A 115 16.18 -33.75 28.14
N LEU A 116 16.33 -34.78 27.32
CA LEU A 116 16.17 -34.69 25.87
C LEU A 116 14.75 -34.19 25.49
N GLU A 117 13.71 -34.72 26.17
CA GLU A 117 12.32 -34.26 25.91
C GLU A 117 12.16 -32.77 26.20
N ARG A 118 12.71 -32.27 27.34
CA ARG A 118 12.69 -30.82 27.64
C ARG A 118 13.44 -29.99 26.64
N THR A 119 14.56 -30.47 26.11
CA THR A 119 15.35 -29.80 25.08
C THR A 119 14.59 -29.76 23.77
N ILE A 120 13.91 -30.85 23.35
CA ILE A 120 13.03 -30.90 22.19
C ILE A 120 11.86 -29.93 22.32
N GLU A 121 11.21 -29.88 23.49
CA GLU A 121 10.11 -28.96 23.75
C GLU A 121 10.55 -27.48 23.65
N LYS A 122 11.69 -27.14 24.22
CA LYS A 122 12.30 -25.81 24.12
C LYS A 122 12.64 -25.45 22.67
N ALA A 123 13.17 -26.41 21.91
CA ALA A 123 13.41 -26.22 20.45
C ALA A 123 12.09 -25.99 19.69
N ALA A 124 11.05 -26.80 19.98
CA ALA A 124 9.75 -26.68 19.38
C ALA A 124 9.10 -25.32 19.61
N GLU A 125 9.19 -24.76 20.82
CA GLU A 125 8.71 -23.41 21.12
C GLU A 125 9.40 -22.33 20.26
N GLN A 126 10.73 -22.41 20.14
CA GLN A 126 11.48 -21.48 19.29
C GLN A 126 11.13 -21.63 17.80
N ILE A 127 10.99 -22.87 17.31
CA ILE A 127 10.60 -23.16 15.95
C ILE A 127 9.21 -22.56 15.65
N ALA A 128 8.26 -22.77 16.54
CA ALA A 128 6.91 -22.21 16.42
C ALA A 128 6.93 -20.68 16.36
N PHE A 129 7.74 -20.02 17.17
CA PHE A 129 7.92 -18.57 17.14
C PHE A 129 8.51 -18.08 15.81
N VAL A 130 9.57 -18.73 15.33
CA VAL A 130 10.22 -18.37 14.05
C VAL A 130 9.26 -18.56 12.87
N LYS A 131 8.57 -19.71 12.80
CA LYS A 131 7.58 -20.00 11.72
C LYS A 131 6.46 -18.97 11.72
N LYS A 132 5.92 -18.64 12.91
CA LYS A 132 4.87 -17.61 13.02
C LYS A 132 5.35 -16.25 12.52
N ALA A 133 6.55 -15.82 12.89
CA ALA A 133 7.12 -14.56 12.43
C ALA A 133 7.34 -14.54 10.90
N GLN A 134 7.76 -15.67 10.31
CA GLN A 134 7.91 -15.81 8.86
C GLN A 134 6.58 -15.76 8.14
N ASP A 135 5.54 -16.42 8.65
CA ASP A 135 4.19 -16.41 8.08
C ASP A 135 3.59 -15.01 8.12
N GLU A 136 3.70 -14.31 9.25
CA GLU A 136 3.25 -12.92 9.40
C GLU A 136 3.97 -11.98 8.41
N HIS A 137 5.29 -12.15 8.26
CA HIS A 137 6.06 -11.36 7.29
C HIS A 137 5.64 -11.64 5.84
N SER A 138 5.43 -12.91 5.50
CA SER A 138 4.97 -13.30 4.17
C SER A 138 3.56 -12.75 3.84
N GLN A 139 2.65 -12.79 4.82
CA GLN A 139 1.30 -12.22 4.67
C GLN A 139 1.35 -10.70 4.48
N LEU A 140 2.16 -9.99 5.27
CA LEU A 140 2.35 -8.55 5.12
C LEU A 140 2.91 -8.18 3.75
N ALA A 141 3.91 -8.91 3.26
CA ALA A 141 4.49 -8.70 1.93
C ALA A 141 3.45 -8.93 0.81
N SER A 142 2.59 -9.96 0.94
CA SER A 142 1.50 -10.22 -0.01
C SER A 142 0.50 -9.07 -0.05
N ILE A 143 0.03 -8.60 1.13
CA ILE A 143 -0.91 -7.48 1.23
C ILE A 143 -0.31 -6.19 0.65
N GLN A 144 0.96 -5.91 0.93
CA GLN A 144 1.65 -4.74 0.36
C GLN A 144 1.71 -4.80 -1.16
N ASN A 145 1.98 -5.98 -1.73
CA ASN A 145 1.99 -6.16 -3.18
C ASN A 145 0.60 -5.96 -3.81
N GLU A 146 -0.47 -6.46 -3.17
CA GLU A 146 -1.84 -6.24 -3.62
C GLU A 146 -2.22 -4.75 -3.61
N LEU A 147 -1.83 -4.02 -2.56
CA LEU A 147 -2.06 -2.57 -2.47
C LEU A 147 -1.27 -1.79 -3.53
N HIS A 148 -0.06 -2.24 -3.86
CA HIS A 148 0.74 -1.62 -4.92
C HIS A 148 0.09 -1.81 -6.30
N VAL A 149 -0.41 -3.00 -6.60
CA VAL A 149 -1.17 -3.25 -7.83
C VAL A 149 -2.44 -2.39 -7.87
N ALA A 150 -3.15 -2.23 -6.75
CA ALA A 150 -4.32 -1.35 -6.68
C ALA A 150 -3.96 0.12 -6.97
N GLN A 151 -2.81 0.60 -6.49
CA GLN A 151 -2.28 1.92 -6.80
C GLN A 151 -2.02 2.10 -8.30
N GLU A 152 -1.36 1.15 -8.95
CA GLU A 152 -1.10 1.19 -10.39
C GLU A 152 -2.40 1.25 -11.21
N ILE A 153 -3.42 0.49 -10.80
CA ILE A 153 -4.74 0.52 -11.43
C ILE A 153 -5.35 1.92 -11.26
N GLN A 154 -5.32 2.48 -10.05
CA GLN A 154 -5.86 3.82 -9.77
C GLN A 154 -5.18 4.91 -10.60
N GLU A 155 -3.84 4.89 -10.68
CA GLU A 155 -3.08 5.84 -11.51
C GLU A 155 -3.35 5.68 -13.02
N THR A 156 -3.74 4.49 -13.46
CA THR A 156 -4.09 4.24 -14.86
C THR A 156 -5.48 4.75 -15.22
N ILE A 157 -6.38 4.80 -14.26
CA ILE A 157 -7.74 5.35 -14.46
C ILE A 157 -7.69 6.86 -14.69
N LEU A 158 -6.77 7.59 -14.04
CA LEU A 158 -6.65 9.04 -14.16
C LEU A 158 -6.10 9.43 -15.54
N PRO A 159 -6.65 10.49 -16.19
CA PRO A 159 -6.18 10.93 -17.49
C PRO A 159 -4.78 11.52 -17.41
N LYS A 160 -3.89 11.07 -18.31
CA LYS A 160 -2.50 11.55 -18.39
C LYS A 160 -2.26 12.49 -19.58
N GLU A 161 -3.08 12.36 -20.61
CA GLU A 161 -2.94 13.11 -21.85
C GLU A 161 -4.16 13.98 -22.12
N LEU A 162 -3.92 15.17 -22.65
CA LEU A 162 -4.99 16.09 -23.04
C LEU A 162 -5.78 15.52 -24.22
N PRO A 163 -7.11 15.66 -24.20
CA PRO A 163 -7.93 15.26 -25.34
C PRO A 163 -7.62 16.10 -26.58
N CYS A 164 -7.72 15.46 -27.75
CA CYS A 164 -7.56 16.18 -29.03
C CYS A 164 -8.79 17.03 -29.33
N PHE A 165 -8.56 18.29 -29.66
CA PHE A 165 -9.56 19.25 -30.13
C PHE A 165 -9.31 19.67 -31.56
N ASP A 166 -10.30 20.31 -32.18
CA ASP A 166 -10.23 20.84 -33.54
C ASP A 166 -9.15 21.95 -33.60
N GLU A 167 -8.57 22.17 -34.80
CA GLU A 167 -7.49 23.16 -34.99
C GLU A 167 -7.92 24.59 -34.61
N SER A 168 -9.20 24.92 -34.74
CA SER A 168 -9.76 26.24 -34.39
C SER A 168 -9.64 26.63 -32.92
N VAL A 169 -9.53 25.63 -31.99
CA VAL A 169 -9.42 25.84 -30.54
C VAL A 169 -8.17 25.18 -29.95
N ARG A 170 -7.40 24.52 -30.80
CA ARG A 170 -6.15 23.87 -30.41
C ARG A 170 -5.15 24.91 -29.97
N GLY A 171 -4.68 24.79 -28.71
CA GLY A 171 -3.74 25.74 -28.11
C GLY A 171 -4.40 26.91 -27.38
N HIS A 172 -5.73 27.03 -27.35
CA HIS A 172 -6.42 28.02 -26.54
C HIS A 172 -6.40 27.72 -25.03
N PHE A 173 -5.94 26.54 -24.65
CA PHE A 173 -5.79 26.16 -23.27
C PHE A 173 -4.56 25.27 -23.06
N ASP A 174 -4.14 25.20 -21.81
CA ASP A 174 -3.19 24.22 -21.32
C ASP A 174 -3.69 23.73 -19.95
N LEU A 175 -3.51 22.45 -19.65
CA LEU A 175 -3.99 21.83 -18.42
C LEU A 175 -2.98 20.79 -17.94
N LYS A 176 -2.70 20.81 -16.64
CA LYS A 176 -1.94 19.79 -15.95
C LYS A 176 -2.62 19.43 -14.66
N ALA A 177 -2.48 18.18 -14.27
CA ALA A 177 -2.97 17.70 -12.98
C ALA A 177 -1.98 16.73 -12.36
N CYS A 178 -1.98 16.66 -11.04
CA CYS A 178 -1.25 15.66 -10.27
C CYS A 178 -2.07 15.23 -9.06
N MET A 179 -1.87 13.99 -8.64
CA MET A 179 -2.42 13.42 -7.42
C MET A 179 -1.31 12.68 -6.70
N LYS A 180 -1.26 12.84 -5.37
CA LYS A 180 -0.36 12.13 -4.48
C LYS A 180 -1.19 11.58 -3.31
N ALA A 181 -1.43 10.28 -3.31
CA ALA A 181 -2.16 9.63 -2.22
C ALA A 181 -1.35 9.67 -0.91
N ALA A 182 -2.04 9.83 0.21
CA ALA A 182 -1.44 9.75 1.56
C ALA A 182 -1.11 8.32 1.97
N LYS A 183 -1.84 7.35 1.42
CA LYS A 183 -1.61 5.90 1.57
C LYS A 183 -1.25 5.29 0.22
N TYR A 184 -1.30 3.96 0.10
CA TYR A 184 -1.10 3.28 -1.19
C TYR A 184 -2.13 3.70 -2.23
N VAL A 185 -3.40 3.86 -1.83
CA VAL A 185 -4.52 4.31 -2.67
C VAL A 185 -5.28 5.42 -1.97
N GLY A 186 -5.85 6.35 -2.74
CA GLY A 186 -6.55 7.54 -2.26
C GLY A 186 -8.01 7.63 -2.66
N GLY A 187 -8.74 8.54 -2.02
CA GLY A 187 -10.11 8.90 -2.36
C GLY A 187 -10.22 10.00 -3.41
N ASP A 188 -9.19 10.81 -3.53
CA ASP A 188 -9.12 11.91 -4.47
C ASP A 188 -9.12 11.46 -5.92
N PHE A 189 -9.63 12.29 -6.80
CA PHE A 189 -9.41 12.15 -8.23
C PHE A 189 -9.57 13.45 -8.97
N TYR A 190 -9.00 13.49 -10.17
CA TYR A 190 -9.28 14.47 -11.19
C TYR A 190 -9.68 13.78 -12.50
N ASP A 191 -10.42 14.49 -13.34
CA ASP A 191 -10.70 14.03 -14.70
C ASP A 191 -10.77 15.24 -15.63
N PHE A 192 -10.45 15.02 -16.90
CA PHE A 192 -10.66 16.00 -17.97
C PHE A 192 -10.90 15.27 -19.28
N PHE A 193 -11.85 15.75 -20.05
CA PHE A 193 -12.29 15.08 -21.26
C PHE A 193 -12.93 16.08 -22.24
N ARG A 194 -12.90 15.69 -23.49
CA ARG A 194 -13.62 16.41 -24.54
C ARG A 194 -15.11 16.07 -24.44
N ILE A 195 -15.96 17.11 -24.35
CA ILE A 195 -17.42 16.97 -24.43
C ILE A 195 -17.82 16.99 -25.92
N ASP A 196 -17.37 18.00 -26.67
CA ASP A 196 -17.56 18.12 -28.11
C ASP A 196 -16.35 18.83 -28.77
N SER A 197 -16.55 19.42 -29.96
CA SER A 197 -15.49 20.06 -30.73
C SER A 197 -14.82 21.24 -30.04
N THR A 198 -15.52 21.96 -29.15
CA THR A 198 -15.05 23.20 -28.51
C THR A 198 -15.10 23.17 -27.00
N ARG A 199 -15.79 22.20 -26.38
CA ARG A 199 -16.01 22.19 -24.94
C ARG A 199 -15.17 21.14 -24.21
N LEU A 200 -14.42 21.61 -23.23
CA LEU A 200 -13.62 20.83 -22.27
C LEU A 200 -14.41 20.66 -20.97
N GLY A 201 -14.65 19.41 -20.56
CA GLY A 201 -15.09 19.08 -19.20
C GLY A 201 -13.88 18.80 -18.31
N PHE A 202 -13.90 19.29 -17.08
CA PHE A 202 -12.87 18.98 -16.08
C PHE A 202 -13.47 18.87 -14.67
N ILE A 203 -12.94 17.93 -13.92
CA ILE A 203 -13.45 17.54 -12.59
C ILE A 203 -12.28 17.45 -11.62
N ILE A 204 -12.49 17.87 -10.38
CA ILE A 204 -11.70 17.49 -9.22
C ILE A 204 -12.67 17.07 -8.11
N ALA A 205 -12.30 16.05 -7.37
CA ALA A 205 -13.17 15.47 -6.36
C ALA A 205 -12.37 14.81 -5.23
N ASP A 206 -13.00 14.75 -4.07
CA ASP A 206 -12.46 14.10 -2.88
C ASP A 206 -13.56 13.27 -2.22
N VAL A 207 -13.26 12.00 -1.98
CA VAL A 207 -14.15 11.01 -1.36
C VAL A 207 -13.90 10.96 0.15
N SER A 208 -14.98 10.98 0.91
CA SER A 208 -14.92 10.79 2.37
C SER A 208 -14.21 9.51 2.77
N GLY A 209 -13.30 9.60 3.76
CA GLY A 209 -12.52 8.45 4.24
C GLY A 209 -11.22 8.24 3.49
N LYS A 210 -10.51 7.14 3.76
CA LYS A 210 -9.14 6.91 3.25
C LYS A 210 -8.87 5.44 2.95
N GLY A 211 -7.96 5.19 2.01
CA GLY A 211 -7.51 3.84 1.65
C GLY A 211 -8.47 3.11 0.73
N VAL A 212 -8.52 1.79 0.82
CA VAL A 212 -9.21 0.93 -0.17
C VAL A 212 -10.70 1.25 -0.34
N PRO A 213 -11.51 1.47 0.71
CA PRO A 213 -12.93 1.83 0.53
C PRO A 213 -13.10 3.13 -0.26
N ALA A 214 -12.34 4.18 0.10
CA ALA A 214 -12.38 5.46 -0.60
C ALA A 214 -11.94 5.33 -2.07
N ALA A 215 -10.89 4.55 -2.35
CA ALA A 215 -10.42 4.30 -3.72
C ALA A 215 -11.45 3.57 -4.60
N ILE A 216 -12.21 2.62 -4.04
CA ILE A 216 -13.29 1.95 -4.76
C ILE A 216 -14.42 2.93 -5.07
N PHE A 217 -14.85 3.71 -4.07
CA PHE A 217 -15.91 4.70 -4.26
C PHE A 217 -15.49 5.81 -5.22
N MET A 218 -14.21 6.21 -5.22
CA MET A 218 -13.60 7.10 -6.19
C MET A 218 -13.76 6.59 -7.62
N ALA A 219 -13.40 5.33 -7.88
CA ALA A 219 -13.47 4.73 -9.21
C ALA A 219 -14.92 4.67 -9.73
N ILE A 220 -15.87 4.36 -8.86
CA ILE A 220 -17.31 4.34 -9.15
C ILE A 220 -17.79 5.76 -9.45
N SER A 221 -17.53 6.71 -8.56
CA SER A 221 -17.96 8.12 -8.67
C SER A 221 -17.43 8.77 -9.95
N ARG A 222 -16.12 8.60 -10.24
CA ARG A 222 -15.50 9.09 -11.46
C ARG A 222 -16.14 8.50 -12.73
N THR A 223 -16.39 7.19 -12.74
CA THR A 223 -16.97 6.50 -13.90
C THR A 223 -18.38 6.99 -14.19
N ILE A 224 -19.22 7.12 -13.15
CA ILE A 224 -20.60 7.63 -13.29
C ILE A 224 -20.57 9.08 -13.75
N LEU A 225 -19.80 9.95 -13.08
CA LEU A 225 -19.66 11.36 -13.43
C LEU A 225 -19.25 11.55 -14.91
N ARG A 226 -18.18 10.88 -15.33
CA ARG A 226 -17.71 10.97 -16.72
C ARG A 226 -18.75 10.48 -17.74
N THR A 227 -19.43 9.38 -17.43
CA THR A 227 -20.45 8.82 -18.34
C THR A 227 -21.62 9.78 -18.54
N ILE A 228 -22.12 10.36 -17.45
CA ILE A 228 -23.22 11.33 -17.51
C ILE A 228 -22.75 12.63 -18.15
N ALA A 229 -21.58 13.14 -17.79
CA ALA A 229 -21.03 14.40 -18.29
C ALA A 229 -20.87 14.43 -19.82
N LEU A 230 -20.56 13.30 -20.45
CA LEU A 230 -20.44 13.19 -21.92
C LEU A 230 -21.78 13.37 -22.66
N SER A 231 -22.91 13.20 -21.99
CA SER A 231 -24.26 13.31 -22.58
C SER A 231 -25.09 14.46 -22.00
N CYS A 232 -24.65 15.06 -20.89
CA CYS A 232 -25.37 16.12 -20.17
C CYS A 232 -24.70 17.48 -20.41
N PRO A 233 -25.41 18.47 -20.97
CA PRO A 233 -24.84 19.79 -21.27
C PRO A 233 -24.75 20.74 -20.08
N SER A 234 -25.40 20.41 -18.94
CA SER A 234 -25.43 21.22 -17.72
C SER A 234 -24.60 20.56 -16.62
N CYS A 235 -23.73 21.34 -15.96
CA CYS A 235 -22.98 20.88 -14.79
C CYS A 235 -23.92 20.49 -13.64
N ALA A 236 -24.93 21.28 -13.36
CA ALA A 236 -25.89 21.03 -12.29
C ALA A 236 -26.71 19.75 -12.52
N ASP A 237 -27.21 19.55 -13.74
CA ASP A 237 -27.95 18.33 -14.07
C ASP A 237 -27.07 17.08 -14.05
N CYS A 238 -25.81 17.19 -14.45
CA CYS A 238 -24.83 16.12 -14.35
C CYS A 238 -24.63 15.69 -12.88
N LEU A 239 -24.37 16.65 -11.99
CA LEU A 239 -24.18 16.35 -10.56
C LEU A 239 -25.47 15.80 -9.93
N ARG A 240 -26.65 16.32 -10.30
CA ARG A 240 -27.95 15.80 -9.81
C ARG A 240 -28.17 14.34 -10.22
N GLN A 241 -27.92 13.98 -11.48
CA GLN A 241 -28.05 12.61 -11.95
C GLN A 241 -27.04 11.67 -11.28
N THR A 242 -25.80 12.13 -11.14
CA THR A 242 -24.74 11.38 -10.44
C THR A 242 -25.10 11.15 -8.98
N ASN A 243 -25.60 12.18 -8.28
CA ASN A 243 -26.06 12.07 -6.90
C ASN A 243 -27.17 11.02 -6.77
N GLY A 244 -28.16 11.04 -7.66
CA GLY A 244 -29.24 10.04 -7.67
C GLY A 244 -28.72 8.60 -7.78
N MET A 245 -27.70 8.36 -8.62
CA MET A 245 -27.09 7.02 -8.74
C MET A 245 -26.26 6.65 -7.51
N LEU A 246 -25.42 7.55 -7.02
CA LEU A 246 -24.57 7.28 -5.85
C LEU A 246 -25.38 7.06 -4.57
N SER A 247 -26.48 7.79 -4.39
CA SER A 247 -27.34 7.67 -3.20
C SER A 247 -28.15 6.38 -3.16
N GLN A 248 -28.37 5.71 -4.28
CA GLN A 248 -29.12 4.43 -4.33
C GLN A 248 -28.28 3.24 -3.85
N ASP A 249 -26.98 3.24 -4.14
CA ASP A 249 -26.07 2.13 -3.89
C ASP A 249 -24.99 2.48 -2.82
N SER A 250 -25.17 3.59 -2.07
CA SER A 250 -24.14 4.04 -1.13
C SER A 250 -24.00 3.09 0.06
N VAL A 251 -22.75 2.76 0.37
CA VAL A 251 -22.36 2.22 1.67
C VAL A 251 -22.55 3.36 2.69
N GLU A 252 -23.12 3.07 3.87
CA GLU A 252 -23.37 4.05 4.92
C GLU A 252 -22.16 4.97 5.13
N ASP A 253 -22.41 6.29 5.12
CA ASP A 253 -21.45 7.37 5.35
C ASP A 253 -20.44 7.70 4.22
N MET A 254 -20.57 7.12 3.01
CA MET A 254 -19.71 7.47 1.88
C MET A 254 -20.33 8.59 1.03
N PHE A 255 -19.58 9.67 0.84
CA PHE A 255 -19.94 10.79 -0.03
C PHE A 255 -18.70 11.31 -0.78
N VAL A 256 -18.90 12.11 -1.79
CA VAL A 256 -17.82 12.73 -2.56
C VAL A 256 -18.09 14.21 -2.79
N THR A 257 -17.11 15.05 -2.44
CA THR A 257 -17.12 16.46 -2.82
C THR A 257 -16.63 16.60 -4.25
N VAL A 258 -17.28 17.42 -5.06
CA VAL A 258 -16.97 17.53 -6.48
C VAL A 258 -17.04 18.98 -6.95
N PHE A 259 -16.01 19.42 -7.68
CA PHE A 259 -16.10 20.56 -8.57
C PHE A 259 -16.10 20.05 -10.01
N TYR A 260 -17.14 20.41 -10.76
CA TYR A 260 -17.26 20.10 -12.19
C TYR A 260 -17.40 21.38 -13.01
N GLY A 261 -16.52 21.57 -13.99
CA GLY A 261 -16.52 22.71 -14.91
C GLY A 261 -16.59 22.29 -16.37
N ILE A 262 -17.30 23.09 -17.17
CA ILE A 262 -17.36 23.02 -18.64
C ILE A 262 -16.85 24.34 -19.19
N LEU A 263 -15.70 24.30 -19.88
CA LEU A 263 -15.08 25.45 -20.52
C LEU A 263 -15.30 25.40 -22.03
N ASP A 264 -15.92 26.40 -22.60
CA ASP A 264 -15.93 26.64 -24.02
C ASP A 264 -14.61 27.30 -24.46
N LEU A 265 -13.81 26.56 -25.19
CA LEU A 265 -12.45 26.94 -25.61
C LEU A 265 -12.42 28.07 -26.63
N GLY A 266 -13.54 28.31 -27.35
CA GLY A 266 -13.64 29.36 -28.33
C GLY A 266 -13.98 30.74 -27.73
N THR A 267 -14.71 30.74 -26.62
CA THR A 267 -15.24 31.96 -26.00
C THR A 267 -14.68 32.25 -24.60
N GLY A 268 -14.02 31.29 -23.96
CA GLY A 268 -13.60 31.38 -22.58
C GLY A 268 -14.74 31.28 -21.56
N HIS A 269 -15.95 30.97 -21.98
CA HIS A 269 -17.11 30.85 -21.10
C HIS A 269 -17.01 29.57 -20.29
N LEU A 270 -16.94 29.73 -18.98
CA LEU A 270 -16.84 28.63 -18.01
C LEU A 270 -18.16 28.52 -17.23
N LYS A 271 -18.85 27.40 -17.36
CA LYS A 271 -19.96 26.98 -16.51
C LYS A 271 -19.45 25.99 -15.49
N TYR A 272 -19.94 26.06 -14.24
CA TYR A 272 -19.51 25.13 -13.21
C TYR A 272 -20.58 24.90 -12.13
N SER A 273 -20.46 23.76 -11.46
CA SER A 273 -21.21 23.42 -10.26
C SER A 273 -20.25 22.85 -9.21
N ASN A 274 -20.47 23.18 -7.94
CA ASN A 274 -19.61 22.81 -6.82
C ASN A 274 -20.43 22.12 -5.73
N ALA A 275 -20.32 20.80 -5.66
CA ALA A 275 -20.94 19.94 -4.65
C ALA A 275 -20.05 19.82 -3.41
N GLY A 276 -19.95 20.87 -2.62
CA GLY A 276 -19.23 20.87 -1.33
C GLY A 276 -17.70 20.79 -1.43
N HIS A 277 -17.12 20.96 -2.61
CA HIS A 277 -15.67 20.93 -2.81
C HIS A 277 -15.02 22.29 -2.54
N ASN A 278 -13.71 22.30 -2.29
CA ASN A 278 -12.93 23.53 -2.11
C ASN A 278 -13.06 24.44 -3.34
N PRO A 279 -13.38 25.73 -3.17
CA PRO A 279 -13.53 26.63 -4.30
C PRO A 279 -12.19 26.87 -5.02
N PRO A 280 -12.13 26.71 -6.36
CA PRO A 280 -10.92 26.96 -7.13
C PRO A 280 -10.39 28.39 -6.99
N VAL A 281 -9.06 28.52 -7.08
CA VAL A 281 -8.39 29.83 -7.16
C VAL A 281 -8.39 30.30 -8.62
N LEU A 282 -9.05 31.41 -8.92
CA LEU A 282 -8.98 32.10 -10.20
C LEU A 282 -7.86 33.14 -10.14
N ILE A 283 -6.91 33.02 -11.05
CA ILE A 283 -5.75 33.90 -11.22
C ILE A 283 -5.95 34.67 -12.53
N ARG A 284 -6.21 35.97 -12.41
CA ARG A 284 -6.39 36.80 -13.59
C ARG A 284 -5.06 37.13 -14.28
N HIS A 285 -5.13 37.48 -15.54
CA HIS A 285 -3.94 37.83 -16.36
C HIS A 285 -3.11 38.98 -15.77
N ASP A 286 -3.71 39.84 -14.93
CA ASP A 286 -3.04 40.93 -14.23
C ASP A 286 -2.46 40.53 -12.86
N GLY A 287 -2.49 39.25 -12.51
CA GLY A 287 -1.96 38.66 -11.26
C GLY A 287 -2.91 38.72 -10.06
N ARG A 288 -4.10 39.32 -10.20
CA ARG A 288 -5.09 39.30 -9.10
C ARG A 288 -5.64 37.89 -8.91
N THR A 289 -5.77 37.47 -7.66
CA THR A 289 -6.33 36.17 -7.27
C THR A 289 -7.66 36.35 -6.55
N SER A 290 -8.59 35.44 -6.83
CA SER A 290 -9.86 35.33 -6.10
C SER A 290 -10.30 33.86 -6.07
N LEU A 291 -11.11 33.49 -5.10
CA LEU A 291 -11.80 32.19 -5.15
C LEU A 291 -13.02 32.30 -6.07
N LEU A 292 -13.29 31.24 -6.84
CA LEU A 292 -14.57 31.14 -7.56
C LEU A 292 -15.71 31.07 -6.52
N GLU A 293 -16.81 31.73 -6.83
CA GLU A 293 -17.96 31.74 -5.96
C GLU A 293 -18.61 30.36 -5.88
N PRO A 294 -18.73 29.75 -4.68
CA PRO A 294 -19.32 28.41 -4.56
C PRO A 294 -20.81 28.44 -4.94
N THR A 295 -21.33 27.31 -5.44
CA THR A 295 -22.78 27.19 -5.74
C THR A 295 -23.61 26.92 -4.49
N GLY A 296 -22.97 26.50 -3.38
CA GLY A 296 -23.62 26.28 -2.09
C GLY A 296 -24.27 24.90 -1.96
N ASP A 297 -23.93 23.99 -2.84
CA ASP A 297 -24.50 22.63 -2.86
C ASP A 297 -23.72 21.67 -1.94
N ILE A 298 -24.35 20.55 -1.55
CA ILE A 298 -23.77 19.52 -0.68
C ILE A 298 -23.08 18.44 -1.51
N ALA A 299 -22.16 17.70 -0.89
CA ALA A 299 -21.45 16.56 -1.50
C ALA A 299 -22.40 15.50 -2.08
N LEU A 300 -21.98 14.86 -3.18
CA LEU A 300 -22.75 13.79 -3.83
C LEU A 300 -22.78 12.54 -2.95
N GLY A 301 -23.91 11.85 -2.91
CA GLY A 301 -24.12 10.65 -2.09
C GLY A 301 -24.54 10.94 -0.66
N ALA A 302 -24.39 12.18 -0.16
CA ALA A 302 -24.73 12.56 1.22
C ALA A 302 -26.24 12.66 1.45
N VAL A 303 -26.97 13.24 0.51
CA VAL A 303 -28.44 13.42 0.60
C VAL A 303 -29.05 13.14 -0.76
N PRO A 304 -30.03 12.20 -0.85
CA PRO A 304 -30.69 11.91 -2.13
C PRO A 304 -31.59 13.07 -2.58
N ASP A 305 -31.90 13.10 -3.86
CA ASP A 305 -32.91 13.94 -4.51
C ASP A 305 -32.84 15.46 -4.24
N ILE A 306 -31.61 15.98 -4.04
CA ILE A 306 -31.39 17.42 -3.91
C ILE A 306 -31.12 18.08 -5.26
N PRO A 307 -31.53 19.37 -5.43
CA PRO A 307 -31.12 20.15 -6.60
C PRO A 307 -29.66 20.58 -6.47
N TYR A 308 -28.99 20.75 -7.60
CA TYR A 308 -27.68 21.39 -7.73
C TYR A 308 -27.80 22.69 -8.53
N CYS A 309 -26.95 23.65 -8.21
CA CYS A 309 -26.90 24.94 -8.86
C CYS A 309 -25.73 25.04 -9.84
N GLU A 310 -25.88 25.87 -10.88
CA GLU A 310 -24.82 26.17 -11.85
C GLU A 310 -24.49 27.67 -11.77
N LYS A 311 -23.21 28.01 -11.82
CA LYS A 311 -22.72 29.38 -11.99
C LYS A 311 -21.85 29.46 -13.21
N GLU A 312 -21.60 30.68 -13.67
CA GLU A 312 -20.79 30.94 -14.85
C GLU A 312 -19.84 32.11 -14.65
N THR A 313 -18.72 32.06 -15.35
CA THR A 313 -17.75 33.15 -15.45
C THR A 313 -17.09 33.11 -16.80
N VAL A 314 -16.38 34.18 -17.17
CA VAL A 314 -15.62 34.22 -18.42
C VAL A 314 -14.13 34.31 -18.07
N LEU A 315 -13.35 33.41 -18.64
CA LEU A 315 -11.90 33.46 -18.64
C LEU A 315 -11.45 34.27 -19.86
N VAL A 316 -10.52 35.19 -19.66
CA VAL A 316 -9.88 35.91 -20.75
C VAL A 316 -8.46 35.34 -20.99
N PRO A 317 -7.89 35.53 -22.19
CA PRO A 317 -6.53 35.04 -22.45
C PRO A 317 -5.54 35.52 -21.42
N GLY A 318 -4.77 34.55 -20.85
CA GLY A 318 -3.84 34.77 -19.75
C GLY A 318 -4.40 34.43 -18.37
N ASP A 319 -5.71 34.24 -18.24
CA ASP A 319 -6.30 33.77 -16.97
C ASP A 319 -5.93 32.31 -16.68
N ARG A 320 -5.78 31.97 -15.40
CA ARG A 320 -5.48 30.63 -14.92
C ARG A 320 -6.44 30.23 -13.80
N LEU A 321 -6.67 28.95 -13.70
CA LEU A 321 -7.50 28.35 -12.64
C LEU A 321 -6.69 27.25 -11.95
N LEU A 322 -6.67 27.28 -10.61
CA LEU A 322 -6.12 26.21 -9.81
C LEU A 322 -7.24 25.57 -8.97
N LEU A 323 -7.47 24.28 -9.19
CA LEU A 323 -8.33 23.43 -8.39
C LEU A 323 -7.45 22.60 -7.45
N TYR A 324 -7.92 22.33 -6.25
CA TYR A 324 -7.17 21.64 -5.22
C TYR A 324 -8.09 20.95 -4.22
N THR A 325 -7.63 19.85 -3.64
CA THR A 325 -8.30 19.16 -2.54
C THR A 325 -7.84 19.70 -1.20
N ASP A 326 -8.55 19.38 -0.14
CA ASP A 326 -8.29 19.89 1.22
C ASP A 326 -6.93 19.45 1.76
N GLY A 327 -6.40 18.29 1.33
CA GLY A 327 -5.05 17.85 1.68
C GLY A 327 -3.94 18.86 1.37
N VAL A 328 -4.19 19.83 0.46
CA VAL A 328 -3.27 20.96 0.22
C VAL A 328 -3.36 21.98 1.37
N THR A 329 -4.56 22.39 1.72
CA THR A 329 -4.78 23.48 2.71
C THR A 329 -4.73 23.00 4.15
N GLU A 330 -4.99 21.72 4.38
CA GLU A 330 -4.96 21.08 5.69
C GLU A 330 -3.62 20.40 6.01
N ALA A 331 -2.66 20.43 5.07
CA ALA A 331 -1.31 19.96 5.34
C ALA A 331 -0.70 20.69 6.55
N MET A 332 -0.12 19.91 7.47
CA MET A 332 0.42 20.42 8.73
C MET A 332 1.94 20.48 8.71
N ASN A 333 2.50 21.49 9.35
CA ASN A 333 3.92 21.53 9.66
C ASN A 333 4.22 20.84 11.02
N THR A 334 5.51 20.79 11.39
CA THR A 334 5.97 20.19 12.65
C THR A 334 5.45 20.90 13.91
N SER A 335 4.94 22.11 13.78
CA SER A 335 4.31 22.89 14.87
C SER A 335 2.80 22.70 14.95
N GLY A 336 2.21 21.91 14.04
CA GLY A 336 0.75 21.69 13.97
C GLY A 336 -0.03 22.83 13.31
N GLU A 337 0.63 23.75 12.62
CA GLU A 337 -0.04 24.79 11.84
C GLU A 337 -0.48 24.23 10.49
N LEU A 338 -1.67 24.66 10.02
CA LEU A 338 -2.16 24.33 8.68
C LEU A 338 -1.51 25.24 7.61
N PHE A 339 -1.33 24.70 6.41
CA PHE A 339 -0.86 25.46 5.24
C PHE A 339 -1.81 26.61 4.91
N GLY A 340 -3.09 26.32 4.79
CA GLY A 340 -4.19 27.26 4.67
C GLY A 340 -4.33 27.89 3.28
N VAL A 341 -5.55 28.38 3.00
CA VAL A 341 -5.92 28.98 1.70
C VAL A 341 -5.10 30.24 1.39
N ARG A 342 -4.71 31.00 2.42
CA ARG A 342 -3.96 32.25 2.22
C ARG A 342 -2.59 32.00 1.59
N ARG A 343 -1.81 31.07 2.12
CA ARG A 343 -0.50 30.71 1.53
C ARG A 343 -0.66 30.22 0.09
N LEU A 344 -1.70 29.41 -0.17
CA LEU A 344 -2.01 28.93 -1.51
C LEU A 344 -2.30 30.08 -2.48
N THR A 345 -3.15 31.03 -2.10
CA THR A 345 -3.47 32.19 -2.95
C THR A 345 -2.27 33.13 -3.17
N ASP A 346 -1.41 33.32 -2.16
CA ASP A 346 -0.19 34.11 -2.27
C ASP A 346 0.80 33.48 -3.27
N ILE A 347 0.94 32.15 -3.28
CA ILE A 347 1.72 31.40 -4.27
C ILE A 347 1.13 31.57 -5.66
N CYS A 348 -0.17 31.43 -5.79
CA CYS A 348 -0.87 31.62 -7.07
C CYS A 348 -0.67 33.02 -7.65
N ALA A 349 -0.70 34.07 -6.81
CA ALA A 349 -0.48 35.45 -7.22
C ALA A 349 0.96 35.72 -7.70
N SER A 350 1.94 35.10 -7.04
CA SER A 350 3.37 35.26 -7.35
C SER A 350 3.86 34.34 -8.48
N SER A 351 3.14 33.29 -8.78
CA SER A 351 3.51 32.30 -9.83
C SER A 351 3.21 32.85 -11.21
N SER A 352 4.18 32.70 -12.12
CA SER A 352 4.02 32.98 -13.56
C SER A 352 4.41 31.74 -14.35
N GLY A 353 3.90 31.60 -15.58
CA GLY A 353 4.28 30.50 -16.45
C GLY A 353 3.14 29.48 -16.72
N SER A 354 3.52 28.26 -17.02
CA SER A 354 2.60 27.20 -17.43
C SER A 354 1.81 26.61 -16.23
N PRO A 355 0.74 25.85 -16.48
CA PRO A 355 0.05 25.06 -15.45
C PRO A 355 0.99 24.14 -14.66
N GLN A 356 2.01 23.56 -15.32
CA GLN A 356 3.01 22.74 -14.65
C GLN A 356 3.88 23.56 -13.67
N ASP A 357 4.26 24.77 -14.04
CA ASP A 357 5.05 25.65 -13.16
C ASP A 357 4.25 26.04 -11.92
N LEU A 358 2.94 26.27 -12.07
CA LEU A 358 2.05 26.56 -10.94
C LEU A 358 1.94 25.36 -9.99
N ILE A 359 1.74 24.14 -10.52
CA ILE A 359 1.72 22.91 -9.71
C ILE A 359 3.05 22.73 -8.98
N ASN A 360 4.17 22.90 -9.67
CA ASN A 360 5.50 22.78 -9.06
C ASN A 360 5.73 23.81 -7.95
N ALA A 361 5.29 25.04 -8.12
CA ALA A 361 5.39 26.09 -7.10
C ALA A 361 4.61 25.74 -5.84
N VAL A 362 3.36 25.24 -6.00
CA VAL A 362 2.52 24.82 -4.88
C VAL A 362 3.13 23.60 -4.17
N THR A 363 3.53 22.58 -4.91
CA THR A 363 4.08 21.34 -4.34
C THR A 363 5.43 21.55 -3.64
N SER A 364 6.31 22.40 -4.18
CA SER A 364 7.56 22.78 -3.52
C SER A 364 7.30 23.53 -2.22
N SER A 365 6.43 24.56 -2.25
CA SER A 365 6.11 25.34 -1.05
C SER A 365 5.44 24.49 0.02
N LEU A 366 4.59 23.53 -0.39
CA LEU A 366 3.96 22.59 0.52
C LEU A 366 4.99 21.66 1.18
N SER A 367 5.94 21.13 0.40
CA SER A 367 7.03 20.29 0.91
C SER A 367 7.93 21.04 1.89
N ASP A 368 8.28 22.28 1.57
CA ASP A 368 9.09 23.14 2.45
C ASP A 368 8.36 23.45 3.76
N PHE A 369 7.04 23.66 3.70
CA PHE A 369 6.20 23.96 4.86
C PHE A 369 6.02 22.74 5.78
N THR A 370 5.73 21.57 5.22
CA THR A 370 5.49 20.33 5.99
C THR A 370 6.77 19.73 6.57
N GLY A 371 7.90 19.91 5.89
CA GLY A 371 9.19 19.36 6.30
C GLY A 371 9.15 17.84 6.43
N THR A 372 9.36 17.35 7.66
CA THR A 372 9.36 15.89 7.98
C THR A 372 7.99 15.37 8.44
N THR A 373 6.97 16.21 8.50
CA THR A 373 5.62 15.78 8.91
C THR A 373 5.04 14.84 7.86
N PRO A 374 4.54 13.64 8.24
CA PRO A 374 3.90 12.74 7.30
C PRO A 374 2.66 13.38 6.67
N GLN A 375 2.43 13.09 5.40
CA GLN A 375 1.23 13.52 4.68
C GLN A 375 -0.02 12.93 5.34
N SER A 376 -0.97 13.79 5.72
CA SER A 376 -2.20 13.40 6.44
C SER A 376 -3.34 13.04 5.52
N ASP A 377 -3.44 13.66 4.34
CA ASP A 377 -4.50 13.45 3.36
C ASP A 377 -3.98 13.41 1.93
N ASP A 378 -4.82 12.95 1.00
CA ASP A 378 -4.50 12.95 -0.43
C ASP A 378 -4.31 14.39 -0.92
N ILE A 379 -3.36 14.62 -1.79
CA ILE A 379 -3.04 15.93 -2.37
C ILE A 379 -3.30 15.85 -3.86
N THR A 380 -4.34 16.56 -4.30
CA THR A 380 -4.69 16.64 -5.73
C THR A 380 -4.73 18.08 -6.19
N LEU A 381 -4.09 18.35 -7.32
CA LEU A 381 -4.03 19.65 -7.96
C LEU A 381 -4.39 19.50 -9.44
N LEU A 382 -5.21 20.43 -9.95
CA LEU A 382 -5.47 20.59 -11.37
C LEU A 382 -5.31 22.07 -11.72
N ALA A 383 -4.38 22.37 -12.59
CA ALA A 383 -4.12 23.73 -13.07
C ALA A 383 -4.51 23.84 -14.54
N LEU A 384 -5.27 24.88 -14.88
CA LEU A 384 -5.72 25.20 -16.24
C LEU A 384 -5.27 26.63 -16.59
N SER A 385 -4.80 26.85 -17.78
CA SER A 385 -4.58 28.18 -18.33
C SER A 385 -5.37 28.36 -19.62
N TYR A 386 -6.05 29.51 -19.76
CA TYR A 386 -6.73 29.92 -20.99
C TYR A 386 -5.83 30.89 -21.75
N ARG A 387 -5.69 30.65 -23.07
CA ARG A 387 -4.76 31.38 -23.96
C ARG A 387 -5.46 32.15 -25.07
#